data_6c2dcedd05d18431c9118af996d395e9
#
_entry.id   6c2dcedd05d18431c9118af996d395e9
#
_cell.length_a   1.000
_cell.length_b   1.000
_cell.length_c   1.000
_cell.angle_alpha   90.00
_cell.angle_beta   90.00
_cell.angle_gamma   90.00
#
_symmetry.space_group_name_H-M   'P 1'
#
loop_
_entity.id
_entity.type
_entity.pdbx_description
1 polymer ?
#
loop_
_entity_poly.entity_id
_entity_poly.type
_entity_poly.pdbx_seq_one_letter_code
_entity_poly.pdbx_strand_id
1 'polypeptide(L)'
;MSKKKMTVPDFKKYKQEGRKFTYVTAYDYTTASIVNESETEVVLVGDSLGMVMLGYDTTVGVTLDDMIHHIRPVVKGAPDTFVVGDMPFGSYQESPEQAIRSACRILMETNCDCVKLEGGAAMAETIRRMVEVGIPVMGHIGLTPQSASSFGGFKMQGGTPEGAAKLVADAKALEAAGVFSIVLECVPSGVAKAVTEAVGVPILGIGAGPYVDCQVLLTHDLLDMYGDFTPRFVKQFAHIRKAMVEGLNAFHEEALSGQFPTPDYSFNRVVEGYEVSVSYTHLTLPT
;
A
#
# COMPACT_ATOMS: atom_id res chain seq x y z
N MET A 1 -21.51 8.81 8.55
CA MET A 1 -20.70 10.05 8.60
C MET A 1 -19.39 9.71 7.95
N SER A 2 -18.85 10.56 7.05
CA SER A 2 -17.50 10.35 6.52
C SER A 2 -16.49 10.37 7.68
N LYS A 3 -15.51 9.47 7.68
CA LYS A 3 -14.42 9.52 8.66
C LYS A 3 -13.62 10.80 8.46
N LYS A 4 -13.10 11.37 9.56
CA LYS A 4 -12.25 12.55 9.45
C LYS A 4 -10.84 12.11 9.00
N LYS A 5 -10.36 12.67 7.88
CA LYS A 5 -9.00 12.45 7.40
C LYS A 5 -7.97 12.84 8.45
N MET A 6 -7.00 11.93 8.69
CA MET A 6 -5.82 12.21 9.53
C MET A 6 -4.95 13.30 8.90
N THR A 7 -4.21 13.99 9.73
CA THR A 7 -3.15 14.94 9.34
C THR A 7 -1.82 14.54 9.96
N VAL A 8 -0.71 15.08 9.46
CA VAL A 8 0.62 14.79 10.02
C VAL A 8 0.71 14.97 11.54
N PRO A 9 0.16 16.05 12.15
CA PRO A 9 0.14 16.19 13.61
C PRO A 9 -0.62 15.10 14.37
N ASP A 10 -1.65 14.49 13.75
CA ASP A 10 -2.45 13.45 14.39
C ASP A 10 -1.65 12.18 14.67
N PHE A 11 -0.62 11.88 13.87
CA PHE A 11 0.27 10.73 14.10
C PHE A 11 0.93 10.79 15.49
N LYS A 12 1.56 11.91 15.81
CA LYS A 12 2.18 12.13 17.12
C LYS A 12 1.16 12.12 18.25
N LYS A 13 0.00 12.73 18.04
CA LYS A 13 -1.11 12.75 18.99
C LYS A 13 -1.59 11.33 19.31
N TYR A 14 -1.81 10.46 18.29
CA TYR A 14 -2.24 9.08 18.49
C TYR A 14 -1.24 8.28 19.33
N LYS A 15 0.07 8.44 19.07
CA LYS A 15 1.10 7.81 19.90
C LYS A 15 1.03 8.28 21.34
N GLN A 16 0.90 9.58 21.59
CA GLN A 16 0.81 10.16 22.95
C GLN A 16 -0.43 9.65 23.71
N GLU A 17 -1.55 9.45 23.00
CA GLU A 17 -2.80 8.94 23.55
C GLU A 17 -2.82 7.40 23.67
N GLY A 18 -1.80 6.69 23.18
CA GLY A 18 -1.78 5.23 23.07
C GLY A 18 -2.84 4.67 22.13
N ARG A 19 -3.37 5.50 21.22
CA ARG A 19 -4.37 5.12 20.25
C ARG A 19 -3.73 4.36 19.09
N LYS A 20 -4.17 3.13 18.86
CA LYS A 20 -3.76 2.32 17.70
C LYS A 20 -4.55 2.72 16.46
N PHE A 21 -3.95 2.52 15.29
CA PHE A 21 -4.57 2.76 13.99
C PHE A 21 -4.07 1.73 12.96
N THR A 22 -4.64 1.74 11.77
CA THR A 22 -4.34 0.77 10.72
C THR A 22 -3.87 1.44 9.43
N TYR A 23 -3.04 0.71 8.69
CA TYR A 23 -2.38 1.16 7.49
C TYR A 23 -2.37 0.02 6.47
N VAL A 24 -2.95 0.25 5.29
CA VAL A 24 -2.99 -0.74 4.22
C VAL A 24 -2.46 -0.14 2.92
N THR A 25 -2.35 -0.93 1.87
CA THR A 25 -1.98 -0.44 0.54
C THR A 25 -3.19 -0.32 -0.38
N ALA A 26 -3.12 0.59 -1.36
CA ALA A 26 -3.97 0.58 -2.55
C ALA A 26 -3.16 1.11 -3.74
N TYR A 27 -3.51 0.67 -4.95
CA TYR A 27 -2.75 0.98 -6.14
C TYR A 27 -3.62 1.50 -7.30
N ASP A 28 -4.93 1.59 -7.10
CA ASP A 28 -5.92 2.04 -8.07
C ASP A 28 -7.11 2.74 -7.39
N TYR A 29 -7.96 3.37 -8.20
CA TYR A 29 -9.12 4.11 -7.73
C TYR A 29 -10.14 3.23 -6.98
N THR A 30 -10.46 2.05 -7.51
CA THR A 30 -11.51 1.17 -6.98
C THR A 30 -11.10 0.63 -5.60
N THR A 31 -9.87 0.10 -5.49
CA THR A 31 -9.34 -0.37 -4.22
C THR A 31 -9.24 0.77 -3.19
N ALA A 32 -8.80 1.95 -3.62
CA ALA A 32 -8.73 3.12 -2.75
C ALA A 32 -10.12 3.57 -2.25
N SER A 33 -11.15 3.52 -3.10
CA SER A 33 -12.54 3.82 -2.70
C SER A 33 -13.03 2.84 -1.64
N ILE A 34 -12.75 1.54 -1.79
CA ILE A 34 -13.09 0.52 -0.78
C ILE A 34 -12.36 0.80 0.54
N VAL A 35 -11.07 1.14 0.49
CA VAL A 35 -10.30 1.54 1.69
C VAL A 35 -10.90 2.79 2.33
N ASN A 36 -11.34 3.76 1.54
CA ASN A 36 -11.96 4.98 2.05
C ASN A 36 -13.29 4.73 2.79
N GLU A 37 -14.06 3.74 2.34
CA GLU A 37 -15.29 3.29 3.00
C GLU A 37 -15.03 2.50 4.30
N SER A 38 -13.82 1.94 4.48
CA SER A 38 -13.42 1.23 5.69
C SER A 38 -12.96 2.21 6.79
N GLU A 39 -12.77 1.67 8.01
CA GLU A 39 -12.24 2.45 9.15
C GLU A 39 -10.71 2.64 9.09
N THR A 40 -10.02 2.13 8.07
CA THR A 40 -8.56 2.28 7.91
C THR A 40 -8.17 3.75 7.73
N GLU A 41 -7.23 4.23 8.53
CA GLU A 41 -6.87 5.64 8.59
C GLU A 41 -5.82 6.06 7.55
N VAL A 42 -4.94 5.14 7.15
CA VAL A 42 -3.80 5.43 6.27
C VAL A 42 -3.74 4.46 5.10
N VAL A 43 -3.45 4.96 3.90
CA VAL A 43 -3.23 4.15 2.70
C VAL A 43 -1.89 4.48 2.06
N LEU A 44 -1.13 3.44 1.71
CA LEU A 44 0.14 3.52 0.98
C LEU A 44 -0.07 3.19 -0.49
N VAL A 45 0.45 4.01 -1.35
CA VAL A 45 0.83 3.57 -2.69
C VAL A 45 2.30 3.23 -2.63
N GLY A 46 2.61 1.96 -2.39
CA GLY A 46 3.97 1.47 -2.22
C GLY A 46 4.57 0.96 -3.53
N ASP A 47 5.90 0.95 -3.63
CA ASP A 47 6.61 0.35 -4.75
C ASP A 47 6.43 -1.19 -4.82
N SER A 48 5.85 -1.79 -3.77
CA SER A 48 5.31 -3.15 -3.80
C SER A 48 4.30 -3.40 -4.93
N LEU A 49 3.73 -2.32 -5.53
CA LEU A 49 2.93 -2.42 -6.75
C LEU A 49 3.69 -3.14 -7.89
N GLY A 50 5.01 -3.00 -7.94
CA GLY A 50 5.83 -3.72 -8.91
C GLY A 50 5.60 -5.22 -8.85
N MET A 51 5.54 -5.78 -7.64
CA MET A 51 5.34 -7.21 -7.43
C MET A 51 3.86 -7.62 -7.56
N VAL A 52 2.96 -6.95 -6.82
CA VAL A 52 1.57 -7.42 -6.70
C VAL A 52 0.63 -6.94 -7.81
N MET A 53 1.02 -5.93 -8.59
CA MET A 53 0.23 -5.36 -9.68
C MET A 53 0.89 -5.54 -11.06
N LEU A 54 2.21 -5.37 -11.14
CA LEU A 54 2.94 -5.40 -12.42
C LEU A 54 3.62 -6.75 -12.67
N GLY A 55 3.67 -7.65 -11.67
CA GLY A 55 4.26 -8.98 -11.80
C GLY A 55 5.79 -8.97 -11.88
N TYR A 56 6.46 -7.95 -11.32
CA TYR A 56 7.92 -7.89 -11.22
C TYR A 56 8.41 -8.81 -10.09
N ASP A 57 9.61 -9.32 -10.23
CA ASP A 57 10.26 -10.13 -9.19
C ASP A 57 10.68 -9.31 -7.95
N THR A 58 10.88 -8.00 -8.12
CA THR A 58 11.33 -7.07 -7.07
C THR A 58 10.70 -5.69 -7.24
N THR A 59 10.80 -4.83 -6.23
CA THR A 59 10.31 -3.44 -6.28
C THR A 59 11.23 -2.51 -7.06
N VAL A 60 12.49 -2.90 -7.32
CA VAL A 60 13.55 -2.04 -7.88
C VAL A 60 13.23 -1.54 -9.30
N GLY A 61 12.42 -2.28 -10.06
CA GLY A 61 12.03 -1.90 -11.43
C GLY A 61 10.95 -0.83 -11.53
N VAL A 62 10.34 -0.44 -10.41
CA VAL A 62 9.29 0.59 -10.38
C VAL A 62 9.90 1.97 -10.56
N THR A 63 9.38 2.73 -11.51
CA THR A 63 9.85 4.08 -11.79
C THR A 63 9.08 5.15 -11.02
N LEU A 64 9.61 6.37 -10.94
CA LEU A 64 8.92 7.52 -10.36
C LEU A 64 7.62 7.84 -11.11
N ASP A 65 7.59 7.65 -12.42
CA ASP A 65 6.40 7.89 -13.24
C ASP A 65 5.32 6.84 -12.99
N ASP A 66 5.70 5.57 -12.78
CA ASP A 66 4.76 4.52 -12.35
C ASP A 66 4.14 4.89 -10.99
N MET A 67 4.96 5.32 -10.03
CA MET A 67 4.44 5.75 -8.72
C MET A 67 3.46 6.90 -8.86
N ILE A 68 3.78 7.94 -9.61
CA ILE A 68 2.89 9.08 -9.85
C ILE A 68 1.60 8.61 -10.54
N HIS A 69 1.70 7.70 -11.52
CA HIS A 69 0.53 7.15 -12.21
C HIS A 69 -0.43 6.44 -11.24
N HIS A 70 0.09 5.63 -10.33
CA HIS A 70 -0.71 4.90 -9.35
C HIS A 70 -1.18 5.76 -8.16
N ILE A 71 -0.41 6.75 -7.71
CA ILE A 71 -0.81 7.63 -6.60
C ILE A 71 -2.02 8.51 -6.98
N ARG A 72 -2.07 9.06 -8.20
CA ARG A 72 -3.17 9.92 -8.66
C ARG A 72 -4.57 9.32 -8.47
N PRO A 73 -4.88 8.10 -8.96
CA PRO A 73 -6.18 7.49 -8.76
C PRO A 73 -6.46 7.14 -7.30
N VAL A 74 -5.42 6.78 -6.51
CA VAL A 74 -5.60 6.48 -5.08
C VAL A 74 -6.01 7.73 -4.30
N VAL A 75 -5.34 8.86 -4.51
CA VAL A 75 -5.73 10.15 -3.90
C VAL A 75 -7.17 10.52 -4.23
N LYS A 76 -7.59 10.28 -5.47
CA LYS A 76 -8.97 10.55 -5.91
C LYS A 76 -9.99 9.60 -5.28
N GLY A 77 -9.63 8.32 -5.10
CA GLY A 77 -10.50 7.28 -4.53
C GLY A 77 -10.58 7.33 -3.01
N ALA A 78 -9.59 7.91 -2.33
CA ALA A 78 -9.49 7.92 -0.87
C ALA A 78 -9.42 9.34 -0.27
N PRO A 79 -10.43 10.21 -0.50
CA PRO A 79 -10.41 11.61 -0.06
C PRO A 79 -10.38 11.79 1.46
N ASP A 80 -10.95 10.85 2.22
CA ASP A 80 -11.06 10.89 3.67
C ASP A 80 -9.99 10.01 4.37
N THR A 81 -9.02 9.48 3.63
CA THR A 81 -7.93 8.63 4.13
C THR A 81 -6.59 9.34 3.90
N PHE A 82 -5.65 9.23 4.85
CA PHE A 82 -4.30 9.80 4.69
C PHE A 82 -3.51 8.99 3.65
N VAL A 83 -3.07 9.64 2.58
CA VAL A 83 -2.40 8.97 1.44
C VAL A 83 -0.90 9.19 1.47
N VAL A 84 -0.15 8.09 1.50
CA VAL A 84 1.32 8.06 1.47
C VAL A 84 1.77 7.67 0.06
N GLY A 85 2.59 8.50 -0.57
CA GLY A 85 3.28 8.19 -1.83
C GLY A 85 4.69 7.66 -1.58
N ASP A 86 5.02 6.48 -2.09
CA ASP A 86 6.36 5.91 -1.95
C ASP A 86 7.34 6.52 -2.95
N MET A 87 8.58 6.73 -2.51
CA MET A 87 9.70 7.10 -3.40
C MET A 87 10.41 5.82 -3.86
N PRO A 88 10.35 5.48 -5.16
CA PRO A 88 10.92 4.24 -5.66
C PRO A 88 12.46 4.29 -5.69
N PHE A 89 13.08 3.11 -5.79
CA PHE A 89 14.53 2.99 -5.91
C PHE A 89 15.05 3.86 -7.07
N GLY A 90 16.20 4.50 -6.86
CA GLY A 90 16.83 5.39 -7.84
C GLY A 90 16.28 6.82 -7.87
N SER A 91 15.23 7.12 -7.09
CA SER A 91 14.61 8.45 -7.07
C SER A 91 15.13 9.38 -5.96
N TYR A 92 15.91 8.87 -4.99
CA TYR A 92 16.35 9.67 -3.83
C TYR A 92 17.76 9.32 -3.31
N GLN A 93 18.39 8.26 -3.81
CA GLN A 93 19.65 7.75 -3.27
C GLN A 93 20.86 8.57 -3.70
N GLU A 94 20.79 9.26 -4.84
CA GLU A 94 21.92 9.98 -5.44
C GLU A 94 22.34 11.20 -4.60
N SER A 95 21.37 12.04 -4.23
CA SER A 95 21.61 13.28 -3.49
C SER A 95 20.33 13.81 -2.82
N PRO A 96 20.44 14.67 -1.80
CA PRO A 96 19.30 15.38 -1.24
C PRO A 96 18.52 16.22 -2.27
N GLU A 97 19.19 16.80 -3.24
CA GLU A 97 18.59 17.59 -4.32
C GLU A 97 17.75 16.73 -5.25
N GLN A 98 18.20 15.49 -5.56
CA GLN A 98 17.42 14.53 -6.31
C GLN A 98 16.18 14.13 -5.49
N ALA A 99 16.33 13.79 -4.23
CA ALA A 99 15.24 13.41 -3.34
C ALA A 99 14.16 14.51 -3.26
N ILE A 100 14.57 15.77 -3.07
CA ILE A 100 13.66 16.92 -3.06
C ILE A 100 12.90 17.05 -4.38
N ARG A 101 13.60 16.98 -5.53
CA ARG A 101 12.96 17.07 -6.86
C ARG A 101 11.92 15.95 -7.06
N SER A 102 12.28 14.71 -6.71
CA SER A 102 11.38 13.56 -6.84
C SER A 102 10.17 13.67 -5.92
N ALA A 103 10.37 14.04 -4.66
CA ALA A 103 9.29 14.25 -3.70
C ALA A 103 8.37 15.40 -4.13
N CYS A 104 8.93 16.51 -4.62
CA CYS A 104 8.12 17.61 -5.16
C CYS A 104 7.27 17.16 -6.34
N ARG A 105 7.82 16.34 -7.26
CA ARG A 105 7.02 15.77 -8.36
C ARG A 105 5.85 14.93 -7.81
N ILE A 106 6.12 14.02 -6.88
CA ILE A 106 5.05 13.19 -6.28
C ILE A 106 3.97 14.09 -5.69
N LEU A 107 4.32 15.03 -4.79
CA LEU A 107 3.35 15.88 -4.11
C LEU A 107 2.58 16.79 -5.07
N MET A 108 3.26 17.47 -5.99
CA MET A 108 2.63 18.43 -6.92
C MET A 108 1.76 17.74 -7.97
N GLU A 109 2.18 16.58 -8.47
CA GLU A 109 1.48 15.90 -9.54
C GLU A 109 0.33 15.02 -9.05
N THR A 110 0.31 14.65 -7.75
CA THR A 110 -0.67 13.71 -7.20
C THR A 110 -1.52 14.30 -6.09
N ASN A 111 -1.01 15.29 -5.36
CA ASN A 111 -1.64 15.85 -4.15
C ASN A 111 -1.80 14.83 -3.01
N CYS A 112 -0.89 13.84 -2.90
CA CYS A 112 -0.83 12.97 -1.72
C CYS A 112 -0.34 13.73 -0.48
N ASP A 113 -0.54 13.17 0.71
CA ASP A 113 -0.30 13.90 1.97
C ASP A 113 1.16 13.91 2.40
N CYS A 114 1.95 12.91 1.98
CA CYS A 114 3.38 12.81 2.30
C CYS A 114 4.10 11.86 1.35
N VAL A 115 5.43 11.80 1.48
CA VAL A 115 6.26 10.78 0.83
C VAL A 115 6.86 9.82 1.84
N LYS A 116 7.12 8.56 1.43
CA LYS A 116 7.87 7.55 2.18
C LYS A 116 9.18 7.25 1.45
N LEU A 117 10.25 6.98 2.19
CA LEU A 117 11.51 6.48 1.65
C LEU A 117 12.21 5.52 2.62
N GLU A 118 13.04 4.66 2.07
CA GLU A 118 13.76 3.62 2.81
C GLU A 118 15.17 4.05 3.20
N GLY A 119 15.60 3.62 4.38
CA GLY A 119 16.93 3.76 4.91
C GLY A 119 16.96 4.38 6.30
N GLY A 120 17.99 4.00 7.08
CA GLY A 120 18.21 4.46 8.46
C GLY A 120 19.06 5.72 8.52
N ALA A 121 20.00 5.75 9.46
CA ALA A 121 20.87 6.91 9.74
C ALA A 121 21.61 7.44 8.50
N ALA A 122 21.92 6.60 7.52
CA ALA A 122 22.57 7.03 6.27
C ALA A 122 21.69 7.97 5.44
N MET A 123 20.36 7.94 5.62
CA MET A 123 19.41 8.82 4.92
C MET A 123 19.02 10.05 5.74
N ALA A 124 19.49 10.16 6.98
CA ALA A 124 19.06 11.23 7.90
C ALA A 124 19.30 12.63 7.35
N GLU A 125 20.45 12.89 6.70
CA GLU A 125 20.75 14.21 6.10
C GLU A 125 19.82 14.52 4.92
N THR A 126 19.57 13.56 4.04
CA THR A 126 18.61 13.70 2.93
C THR A 126 17.22 14.03 3.45
N ILE A 127 16.75 13.29 4.45
CA ILE A 127 15.45 13.50 5.09
C ILE A 127 15.38 14.86 5.75
N ARG A 128 16.40 15.26 6.50
CA ARG A 128 16.47 16.58 7.15
C ARG A 128 16.29 17.71 6.13
N ARG A 129 16.99 17.63 4.99
CA ARG A 129 16.90 18.61 3.90
C ARG A 129 15.50 18.65 3.28
N MET A 130 14.85 17.49 3.11
CA MET A 130 13.48 17.40 2.61
C MET A 130 12.48 18.03 3.60
N VAL A 131 12.60 17.73 4.89
CA VAL A 131 11.72 18.27 5.93
C VAL A 131 11.89 19.77 6.09
N GLU A 132 13.13 20.30 6.05
CA GLU A 132 13.41 21.74 6.15
C GLU A 132 12.77 22.56 5.04
N VAL A 133 12.57 21.99 3.85
CA VAL A 133 11.85 22.67 2.75
C VAL A 133 10.35 22.41 2.74
N GLY A 134 9.81 21.77 3.80
CA GLY A 134 8.37 21.59 4.02
C GLY A 134 7.78 20.29 3.47
N ILE A 135 8.59 19.31 3.07
CA ILE A 135 8.12 17.99 2.61
C ILE A 135 7.85 17.10 3.81
N PRO A 136 6.61 16.61 4.05
CA PRO A 136 6.34 15.63 5.08
C PRO A 136 6.93 14.26 4.69
N VAL A 137 7.82 13.71 5.56
CA VAL A 137 8.53 12.45 5.27
C VAL A 137 8.17 11.38 6.30
N MET A 138 7.81 10.19 5.80
CA MET A 138 7.72 8.94 6.55
C MET A 138 8.99 8.13 6.30
N GLY A 139 9.69 7.71 7.35
CA GLY A 139 10.87 6.85 7.24
C GLY A 139 10.49 5.37 7.12
N HIS A 140 11.45 4.52 6.68
CA HIS A 140 11.29 3.07 6.63
C HIS A 140 12.60 2.38 6.95
N ILE A 141 12.60 1.55 8.00
CA ILE A 141 13.75 0.76 8.48
C ILE A 141 13.37 -0.70 8.75
N GLY A 142 14.34 -1.51 9.04
CA GLY A 142 14.19 -2.97 9.16
C GLY A 142 14.52 -3.63 7.84
N LEU A 143 13.67 -4.52 7.36
CA LEU A 143 13.75 -4.95 5.97
C LEU A 143 13.32 -3.78 5.10
N THR A 144 14.19 -3.41 4.19
CA THR A 144 13.94 -2.39 3.17
C THR A 144 13.95 -3.10 1.82
N PRO A 145 12.77 -3.35 1.21
CA PRO A 145 12.65 -4.13 -0.04
C PRO A 145 13.53 -3.64 -1.18
N GLN A 146 13.71 -2.33 -1.31
CA GLN A 146 14.63 -1.73 -2.31
C GLN A 146 16.08 -2.17 -2.13
N SER A 147 16.47 -2.56 -0.93
CA SER A 147 17.82 -3.03 -0.60
C SER A 147 17.90 -4.55 -0.39
N ALA A 148 16.84 -5.32 -0.72
CA ALA A 148 16.75 -6.74 -0.46
C ALA A 148 17.95 -7.53 -1.06
N SER A 149 18.45 -7.14 -2.23
CA SER A 149 19.63 -7.75 -2.86
C SER A 149 20.86 -7.67 -1.97
N SER A 150 21.08 -6.57 -1.24
CA SER A 150 22.21 -6.41 -0.33
C SER A 150 22.09 -7.25 0.94
N PHE A 151 20.86 -7.65 1.31
CA PHE A 151 20.59 -8.57 2.43
C PHE A 151 20.58 -10.04 2.01
N GLY A 152 20.75 -10.34 0.71
CA GLY A 152 20.62 -11.68 0.16
C GLY A 152 19.18 -12.20 0.16
N GLY A 153 18.20 -11.31 -0.10
CA GLY A 153 16.77 -11.56 -0.20
C GLY A 153 15.95 -10.92 0.93
N PHE A 154 14.65 -11.23 0.96
CA PHE A 154 13.70 -10.73 1.96
C PHE A 154 13.92 -11.46 3.31
N LYS A 155 14.82 -10.94 4.13
CA LYS A 155 15.22 -11.55 5.41
C LYS A 155 14.86 -10.65 6.59
N MET A 156 14.47 -11.27 7.71
CA MET A 156 14.26 -10.58 8.98
C MET A 156 15.53 -9.84 9.40
N GLN A 157 15.38 -8.58 9.81
CA GLN A 157 16.45 -7.71 10.29
C GLN A 157 16.45 -7.60 11.82
N GLY A 158 17.58 -7.18 12.41
CA GLY A 158 17.66 -6.99 13.86
C GLY A 158 17.69 -8.29 14.67
N GLY A 159 18.07 -9.42 14.05
CA GLY A 159 18.14 -10.73 14.71
C GLY A 159 19.37 -10.93 15.61
N THR A 160 20.30 -9.97 15.68
CA THR A 160 21.46 -9.97 16.58
C THR A 160 21.42 -8.74 17.49
N PRO A 161 22.15 -8.74 18.64
CA PRO A 161 22.24 -7.57 19.51
C PRO A 161 22.70 -6.30 18.78
N GLU A 162 23.69 -6.43 17.90
CA GLU A 162 24.24 -5.34 17.09
C GLU A 162 23.20 -4.82 16.10
N GLY A 163 22.48 -5.74 15.41
CA GLY A 163 21.41 -5.40 14.49
C GLY A 163 20.24 -4.72 15.19
N ALA A 164 19.86 -5.17 16.38
CA ALA A 164 18.83 -4.55 17.20
C ALA A 164 19.24 -3.12 17.66
N ALA A 165 20.48 -2.96 18.14
CA ALA A 165 21.01 -1.66 18.53
C ALA A 165 21.08 -0.70 17.35
N LYS A 166 21.46 -1.20 16.16
CA LYS A 166 21.46 -0.40 14.92
C LYS A 166 20.06 0.11 14.59
N LEU A 167 19.02 -0.72 14.65
CA LEU A 167 17.64 -0.30 14.36
C LEU A 167 17.14 0.79 15.32
N VAL A 168 17.49 0.71 16.61
CA VAL A 168 17.18 1.76 17.58
C VAL A 168 17.92 3.05 17.24
N ALA A 169 19.20 2.96 16.87
CA ALA A 169 19.98 4.13 16.46
C ALA A 169 19.44 4.74 15.15
N ASP A 170 19.07 3.92 14.16
CA ASP A 170 18.45 4.37 12.92
C ASP A 170 17.13 5.12 13.18
N ALA A 171 16.24 4.57 14.02
CA ALA A 171 14.97 5.22 14.36
C ALA A 171 15.20 6.60 15.03
N LYS A 172 16.13 6.71 15.97
CA LYS A 172 16.49 7.98 16.60
C LYS A 172 17.07 8.99 15.62
N ALA A 173 17.91 8.53 14.69
CA ALA A 173 18.48 9.41 13.66
C ALA A 173 17.40 9.95 12.71
N LEU A 174 16.43 9.11 12.33
CA LEU A 174 15.30 9.53 11.50
C LEU A 174 14.39 10.51 12.24
N GLU A 175 14.07 10.24 13.51
CA GLU A 175 13.30 11.19 14.33
C GLU A 175 14.00 12.55 14.44
N ALA A 176 15.31 12.56 14.71
CA ALA A 176 16.10 13.79 14.75
C ALA A 176 16.16 14.51 13.40
N ALA A 177 16.07 13.79 12.29
CA ALA A 177 15.97 14.35 10.95
C ALA A 177 14.59 14.95 10.64
N GLY A 178 13.57 14.69 11.48
CA GLY A 178 12.24 15.30 11.39
C GLY A 178 11.17 14.46 10.72
N VAL A 179 11.34 13.13 10.56
CA VAL A 179 10.25 12.28 10.10
C VAL A 179 9.08 12.36 11.08
N PHE A 180 7.85 12.30 10.58
CA PHE A 180 6.67 12.29 11.43
C PHE A 180 6.24 10.88 11.88
N SER A 181 6.72 9.83 11.22
CA SER A 181 6.48 8.42 11.53
C SER A 181 7.52 7.53 10.86
N ILE A 182 7.65 6.28 11.32
CA ILE A 182 8.62 5.31 10.79
C ILE A 182 7.94 3.97 10.57
N VAL A 183 8.02 3.42 9.35
CA VAL A 183 7.69 2.03 9.06
C VAL A 183 8.83 1.15 9.58
N LEU A 184 8.48 0.07 10.28
CA LEU A 184 9.42 -0.93 10.81
C LEU A 184 9.01 -2.30 10.28
N GLU A 185 9.83 -2.86 9.38
CA GLU A 185 9.47 -4.07 8.65
C GLU A 185 10.34 -5.27 9.03
N CYS A 186 9.66 -6.44 9.20
CA CYS A 186 10.28 -7.76 9.37
C CYS A 186 11.40 -7.79 10.42
N VAL A 187 11.04 -7.43 11.66
CA VAL A 187 11.95 -7.44 12.81
C VAL A 187 11.37 -8.28 13.96
N PRO A 188 12.20 -8.83 14.87
CA PRO A 188 11.71 -9.50 16.08
C PRO A 188 10.84 -8.56 16.92
N SER A 189 9.75 -9.07 17.48
CA SER A 189 8.78 -8.27 18.25
C SER A 189 9.39 -7.54 19.47
N GLY A 190 10.38 -8.15 20.13
CA GLY A 190 11.12 -7.50 21.22
C GLY A 190 11.97 -6.31 20.75
N VAL A 191 12.54 -6.41 19.54
CA VAL A 191 13.27 -5.29 18.93
C VAL A 191 12.30 -4.18 18.52
N ALA A 192 11.15 -4.55 17.94
CA ALA A 192 10.12 -3.58 17.61
C ALA A 192 9.64 -2.81 18.84
N LYS A 193 9.46 -3.49 19.99
CA LYS A 193 9.15 -2.86 21.25
C LYS A 193 10.21 -1.83 21.65
N ALA A 194 11.49 -2.24 21.64
CA ALA A 194 12.61 -1.34 22.00
C ALA A 194 12.68 -0.10 21.07
N VAL A 195 12.47 -0.29 19.77
CA VAL A 195 12.41 0.83 18.80
C VAL A 195 11.22 1.75 19.11
N THR A 196 10.03 1.20 19.36
CA THR A 196 8.80 1.96 19.63
C THR A 196 8.94 2.81 20.89
N GLU A 197 9.58 2.27 21.93
CA GLU A 197 9.82 2.98 23.20
C GLU A 197 10.95 4.02 23.11
N ALA A 198 11.86 3.88 22.13
CA ALA A 198 13.02 4.73 21.98
C ALA A 198 12.78 6.08 21.29
N VAL A 199 11.63 6.24 20.62
CA VAL A 199 11.29 7.44 19.82
C VAL A 199 9.89 7.97 20.15
N GLY A 200 9.69 9.27 19.97
CA GLY A 200 8.40 9.95 20.18
C GLY A 200 7.48 9.99 18.96
N VAL A 201 7.97 9.56 17.77
CA VAL A 201 7.15 9.41 16.55
C VAL A 201 6.54 8.02 16.50
N PRO A 202 5.34 7.83 15.88
CA PRO A 202 4.73 6.52 15.78
C PRO A 202 5.57 5.54 14.94
N ILE A 203 5.60 4.28 15.41
CA ILE A 203 6.18 3.15 14.69
C ILE A 203 5.05 2.34 14.04
N LEU A 204 5.13 2.18 12.72
CA LEU A 204 4.16 1.50 11.88
C LEU A 204 4.75 0.12 11.49
N GLY A 205 4.28 -0.95 12.12
CA GLY A 205 4.90 -2.27 12.00
C GLY A 205 4.26 -3.13 10.93
N ILE A 206 5.09 -3.72 10.07
CA ILE A 206 4.74 -4.81 9.18
C ILE A 206 5.65 -6.01 9.48
N GLY A 207 5.09 -7.13 9.93
CA GLY A 207 5.90 -8.25 10.39
C GLY A 207 6.79 -7.92 11.60
N ALA A 208 6.36 -6.97 12.45
CA ALA A 208 7.12 -6.47 13.60
C ALA A 208 6.47 -6.82 14.96
N GLY A 209 5.40 -7.60 14.95
CA GLY A 209 4.67 -8.00 16.16
C GLY A 209 3.74 -6.92 16.73
N PRO A 210 3.23 -7.11 17.97
CA PRO A 210 2.13 -6.29 18.51
C PRO A 210 2.56 -4.97 19.18
N TYR A 211 3.84 -4.75 19.41
CA TYR A 211 4.33 -3.65 20.25
C TYR A 211 4.59 -2.33 19.50
N VAL A 212 3.97 -2.17 18.34
CA VAL A 212 4.04 -0.98 17.50
C VAL A 212 2.76 -0.12 17.64
N ASP A 213 2.79 1.10 17.15
CA ASP A 213 1.67 2.05 17.28
C ASP A 213 0.60 1.80 16.20
N CYS A 214 0.99 1.28 15.03
CA CYS A 214 0.11 0.97 13.91
C CYS A 214 0.48 -0.39 13.31
N GLN A 215 -0.52 -1.14 12.83
CA GLN A 215 -0.31 -2.37 12.06
C GLN A 215 -0.45 -2.09 10.57
N VAL A 216 0.51 -2.58 9.79
CA VAL A 216 0.57 -2.40 8.34
C VAL A 216 0.49 -3.75 7.65
N LEU A 217 -0.37 -3.87 6.64
CA LEU A 217 -0.42 -5.03 5.72
C LEU A 217 -0.73 -4.56 4.30
N LEU A 218 -0.19 -5.27 3.32
CA LEU A 218 -0.59 -5.11 1.92
C LEU A 218 -2.03 -5.62 1.76
N THR A 219 -2.89 -4.83 1.12
CA THR A 219 -4.29 -5.23 0.88
C THR A 219 -4.39 -6.52 0.08
N HIS A 220 -3.49 -6.73 -0.88
CA HIS A 220 -3.44 -7.95 -1.68
C HIS A 220 -3.15 -9.20 -0.86
N ASP A 221 -2.28 -9.10 0.15
CA ASP A 221 -1.98 -10.20 1.07
C ASP A 221 -3.11 -10.41 2.07
N LEU A 222 -3.58 -9.32 2.69
CA LEU A 222 -4.62 -9.25 3.71
C LEU A 222 -5.96 -9.83 3.22
N LEU A 223 -6.31 -9.63 1.93
CA LEU A 223 -7.56 -10.08 1.31
C LEU A 223 -7.38 -11.32 0.42
N ASP A 224 -6.19 -11.93 0.41
CA ASP A 224 -5.89 -13.11 -0.41
C ASP A 224 -6.16 -12.87 -1.91
N MET A 225 -5.64 -11.75 -2.43
CA MET A 225 -5.80 -11.39 -3.85
C MET A 225 -4.59 -11.84 -4.69
N TYR A 226 -3.38 -11.80 -4.14
CA TYR A 226 -2.14 -12.08 -4.87
C TYR A 226 -1.93 -13.57 -5.16
N GLY A 227 -1.97 -14.43 -4.15
CA GLY A 227 -2.09 -15.87 -4.33
C GLY A 227 -0.79 -16.67 -4.52
N ASP A 228 0.34 -16.04 -4.85
CA ASP A 228 1.58 -16.75 -5.16
C ASP A 228 2.39 -17.10 -3.90
N PHE A 229 2.37 -16.20 -2.92
CA PHE A 229 3.07 -16.38 -1.65
C PHE A 229 2.39 -15.56 -0.55
N THR A 230 2.22 -16.16 0.62
CA THR A 230 1.72 -15.46 1.81
C THR A 230 2.82 -15.41 2.87
N PRO A 231 3.35 -14.23 3.23
CA PRO A 231 4.33 -14.10 4.29
C PRO A 231 3.81 -14.63 5.63
N ARG A 232 4.67 -15.24 6.43
CA ARG A 232 4.30 -15.87 7.73
C ARG A 232 3.55 -14.89 8.68
N PHE A 233 3.83 -13.60 8.61
CA PHE A 233 3.21 -12.60 9.48
C PHE A 233 1.85 -12.10 8.98
N VAL A 234 1.42 -12.51 7.79
CA VAL A 234 0.14 -12.13 7.21
C VAL A 234 -0.96 -13.06 7.72
N LYS A 235 -1.99 -12.46 8.30
CA LYS A 235 -3.28 -13.11 8.50
C LYS A 235 -4.22 -12.65 7.39
N GLN A 236 -4.77 -13.61 6.67
CA GLN A 236 -5.81 -13.34 5.66
C GLN A 236 -7.17 -13.14 6.37
N PHE A 237 -7.83 -12.04 6.08
CA PHE A 237 -9.14 -11.69 6.66
C PHE A 237 -10.30 -11.95 5.70
N ALA A 238 -10.01 -12.19 4.40
CA ALA A 238 -10.94 -12.58 3.37
C ALA A 238 -10.21 -13.41 2.31
N HIS A 239 -10.97 -14.06 1.40
CA HIS A 239 -10.46 -14.86 0.28
C HIS A 239 -11.05 -14.34 -1.04
N ILE A 240 -10.69 -13.12 -1.42
CA ILE A 240 -11.27 -12.41 -2.57
C ILE A 240 -10.90 -13.08 -3.89
N ARG A 241 -9.67 -13.59 -4.04
CA ARG A 241 -9.23 -14.32 -5.25
C ARG A 241 -10.19 -15.46 -5.57
N LYS A 242 -10.56 -16.26 -4.56
CA LYS A 242 -11.49 -17.38 -4.75
C LYS A 242 -12.87 -16.88 -5.23
N ALA A 243 -13.42 -15.87 -4.56
CA ALA A 243 -14.72 -15.30 -4.93
C ALA A 243 -14.72 -14.71 -6.35
N MET A 244 -13.62 -14.06 -6.76
CA MET A 244 -13.47 -13.54 -8.12
C MET A 244 -13.45 -14.66 -9.17
N VAL A 245 -12.71 -15.75 -8.94
CA VAL A 245 -12.66 -16.91 -9.85
C VAL A 245 -14.03 -17.58 -9.95
N GLU A 246 -14.73 -17.78 -8.82
CA GLU A 246 -16.07 -18.36 -8.80
C GLU A 246 -17.07 -17.48 -9.58
N GLY A 247 -17.05 -16.17 -9.38
CA GLY A 247 -17.91 -15.24 -10.13
C GLY A 247 -17.64 -15.24 -11.64
N LEU A 248 -16.36 -15.26 -12.04
CA LEU A 248 -15.99 -15.34 -13.46
C LEU A 248 -16.43 -16.66 -14.09
N ASN A 249 -16.32 -17.79 -13.39
CA ASN A 249 -16.78 -19.08 -13.87
C ASN A 249 -18.29 -19.13 -13.99
N ALA A 250 -19.04 -18.60 -13.02
CA ALA A 250 -20.49 -18.52 -13.08
C ALA A 250 -20.96 -17.70 -14.30
N PHE A 251 -20.35 -16.53 -14.52
CA PHE A 251 -20.63 -15.73 -15.72
C PHE A 251 -20.35 -16.52 -17.00
N HIS A 252 -19.23 -17.23 -17.07
CA HIS A 252 -18.86 -18.03 -18.23
C HIS A 252 -19.90 -19.13 -18.50
N GLU A 253 -20.30 -19.89 -17.49
CA GLU A 253 -21.29 -20.99 -17.61
C GLU A 253 -22.66 -20.47 -18.03
N GLU A 254 -23.18 -19.40 -17.44
CA GLU A 254 -24.46 -18.81 -17.78
C GLU A 254 -24.45 -18.22 -19.20
N ALA A 255 -23.36 -17.59 -19.63
CA ALA A 255 -23.23 -17.05 -20.98
C ALA A 255 -23.23 -18.16 -22.04
N LEU A 256 -22.51 -19.28 -21.80
CA LEU A 256 -22.47 -20.40 -22.71
C LEU A 256 -23.80 -21.19 -22.77
N SER A 257 -24.50 -21.31 -21.64
CA SER A 257 -25.80 -22.00 -21.58
C SER A 257 -26.99 -21.15 -22.07
N GLY A 258 -26.75 -19.85 -22.36
CA GLY A 258 -27.81 -18.91 -22.75
C GLY A 258 -28.72 -18.47 -21.58
N GLN A 259 -28.32 -18.74 -20.33
CA GLN A 259 -29.03 -18.25 -19.15
C GLN A 259 -28.75 -16.76 -18.90
N PHE A 260 -27.64 -16.25 -19.40
CA PHE A 260 -27.31 -14.82 -19.40
C PHE A 260 -27.07 -14.34 -20.84
N PRO A 261 -27.57 -13.13 -21.25
CA PRO A 261 -28.41 -12.23 -20.45
C PRO A 261 -29.88 -12.64 -20.43
N THR A 262 -30.58 -12.40 -19.31
CA THR A 262 -32.04 -12.46 -19.24
C THR A 262 -32.67 -11.16 -19.75
N PRO A 263 -34.01 -11.09 -19.96
CA PRO A 263 -34.69 -9.83 -20.31
C PRO A 263 -34.41 -8.69 -19.34
N ASP A 264 -34.19 -8.98 -18.05
CA ASP A 264 -33.85 -7.95 -17.03
C ASP A 264 -32.48 -7.31 -17.23
N TYR A 265 -31.59 -8.01 -17.91
CA TYR A 265 -30.24 -7.53 -18.27
C TYR A 265 -30.12 -7.14 -19.75
N SER A 266 -31.26 -6.88 -20.44
CA SER A 266 -31.32 -6.57 -21.87
C SER A 266 -32.06 -5.25 -22.14
N PHE A 267 -31.66 -4.56 -23.20
CA PHE A 267 -32.39 -3.36 -23.66
C PHE A 267 -33.56 -3.80 -24.54
N ASN A 268 -34.77 -3.92 -23.98
CA ASN A 268 -35.97 -4.43 -24.64
C ASN A 268 -36.76 -3.32 -25.37
N ARG A 269 -36.08 -2.30 -25.91
CA ARG A 269 -36.74 -1.23 -26.66
C ARG A 269 -37.12 -1.71 -28.06
N VAL A 270 -38.40 -1.68 -28.38
CA VAL A 270 -38.88 -1.86 -29.76
C VAL A 270 -38.52 -0.61 -30.59
N VAL A 271 -37.86 -0.82 -31.73
CA VAL A 271 -37.55 0.25 -32.68
C VAL A 271 -38.55 0.15 -33.82
N GLU A 272 -39.48 1.09 -33.92
CA GLU A 272 -40.48 1.16 -34.99
C GLU A 272 -39.78 1.20 -36.35
N GLY A 273 -40.28 0.38 -37.30
CA GLY A 273 -39.72 0.28 -38.65
C GLY A 273 -38.48 -0.62 -38.78
N TYR A 274 -38.03 -1.26 -37.70
CA TYR A 274 -36.93 -2.23 -37.69
C TYR A 274 -37.41 -3.54 -37.05
N GLU A 275 -38.29 -4.25 -37.77
CA GLU A 275 -38.74 -5.58 -37.37
C GLU A 275 -37.69 -6.64 -37.80
N VAL A 276 -36.72 -6.92 -36.94
CA VAL A 276 -35.95 -8.15 -37.04
C VAL A 276 -36.79 -9.24 -36.38
N SER A 277 -37.27 -10.19 -37.17
CA SER A 277 -37.84 -11.41 -36.60
C SER A 277 -36.71 -12.19 -35.92
N VAL A 278 -36.60 -12.05 -34.58
CA VAL A 278 -35.73 -12.90 -33.80
C VAL A 278 -36.40 -14.25 -33.67
N SER A 279 -36.10 -15.16 -34.59
CA SER A 279 -36.42 -16.57 -34.38
C SER A 279 -35.47 -17.11 -33.33
N TYR A 280 -35.97 -17.27 -32.10
CA TYR A 280 -35.29 -18.05 -31.07
C TYR A 280 -35.25 -19.51 -31.54
N THR A 281 -34.20 -19.91 -32.20
CA THR A 281 -33.91 -21.33 -32.39
C THR A 281 -33.47 -21.83 -31.00
N HIS A 282 -34.38 -22.44 -30.28
CA HIS A 282 -34.04 -23.33 -29.19
C HIS A 282 -33.20 -24.47 -29.79
N LEU A 283 -31.89 -24.40 -29.61
CA LEU A 283 -31.01 -25.55 -29.77
C LEU A 283 -31.36 -26.53 -28.64
N THR A 284 -32.38 -27.37 -28.84
CA THR A 284 -32.51 -28.57 -28.05
C THR A 284 -31.34 -29.46 -28.42
N LEU A 285 -30.43 -29.66 -27.51
CA LEU A 285 -29.38 -30.67 -27.62
C LEU A 285 -30.07 -32.03 -27.78
N PRO A 286 -29.67 -32.86 -28.75
CA PRO A 286 -30.19 -34.22 -28.83
C PRO A 286 -29.75 -35.00 -27.61
N THR A 287 -30.70 -35.72 -27.00
CA THR A 287 -30.54 -36.66 -25.89
C THR A 287 -29.56 -37.78 -26.21
#